data_a2b4dc81374ffbda861eb15fae37ca00
#
_entry.id   a2b4dc81374ffbda861eb15fae37ca00
#
_cell.length_a   1.000
_cell.length_b   1.000
_cell.length_c   1.000
_cell.angle_alpha   90.00
_cell.angle_beta   90.00
_cell.angle_gamma   90.00
#
_symmetry.space_group_name_H-M   'P 1'
#
loop_
_entity.id
_entity.type
_entity.pdbx_description
1 polymer ?
#
loop_
_entity_poly.entity_id
_entity_poly.type
_entity_poly.pdbx_seq_one_letter_code
_entity_poly.pdbx_strand_id
1 'polypeptide(L)'
;MQDKGETQVRAWVEYYRDLGVHDFYRRGEPVPQPVCDADEGPATVNAAVESGGYFSGDTTSTPPIAETNFMPPPVRLISFNDLAPMPSAAIPAAEREAALLAIQEEIGDCTRCPLAYAGRRKIVFGDGAASARLMFVGEGPGADEDAQGLPFVGKAGQLLNNMIGAMGLARAEVYIANIVKCRPPGNRVPEPAEANTCSQFLLRQIDVVRPEAIVALGATAATYLLGVKQSLGSLRGRWHSCRGAKLAVTYHPAFLLRDPRQKAEAWKDLQMVMRELGLTPPAAKTKT
;
A
#
# COMPACT_ATOMS: atom_id res chain seq x y z
N MET A 1 -19.67 -25.00 -21.17
CA MET A 1 -18.42 -24.30 -20.75
C MET A 1 -18.67 -22.91 -20.18
N GLN A 2 -19.87 -22.61 -19.66
CA GLN A 2 -20.25 -21.29 -19.11
C GLN A 2 -20.18 -21.17 -17.58
N ASP A 3 -19.89 -22.25 -16.85
CA ASP A 3 -20.08 -22.33 -15.38
C ASP A 3 -18.86 -21.93 -14.53
N LYS A 4 -17.64 -21.85 -15.09
CA LYS A 4 -16.44 -21.49 -14.29
C LYS A 4 -16.30 -19.99 -14.03
N GLY A 5 -16.81 -19.15 -14.90
CA GLY A 5 -16.74 -17.70 -14.78
C GLY A 5 -17.71 -17.17 -13.71
N GLU A 6 -18.91 -17.68 -13.66
CA GLU A 6 -19.92 -17.28 -12.67
C GLU A 6 -19.53 -17.68 -11.23
N THR A 7 -18.97 -18.88 -11.06
CA THR A 7 -18.50 -19.34 -9.75
C THR A 7 -17.36 -18.46 -9.23
N GLN A 8 -16.45 -18.02 -10.11
CA GLN A 8 -15.33 -17.16 -9.74
C GLN A 8 -15.79 -15.74 -9.39
N VAL A 9 -16.72 -15.17 -10.16
CA VAL A 9 -17.30 -13.85 -9.87
C VAL A 9 -18.08 -13.87 -8.54
N ARG A 10 -18.82 -14.93 -8.26
CA ARG A 10 -19.57 -15.11 -7.02
C ARG A 10 -18.66 -15.16 -5.80
N ALA A 11 -17.55 -15.92 -5.87
CA ALA A 11 -16.54 -15.96 -4.81
C ALA A 11 -15.89 -14.59 -4.56
N TRP A 12 -15.67 -13.79 -5.62
CA TRP A 12 -15.18 -12.42 -5.48
C TRP A 12 -16.20 -11.48 -4.82
N VAL A 13 -17.47 -11.58 -5.18
CA VAL A 13 -18.54 -10.77 -4.59
C VAL A 13 -18.73 -11.12 -3.10
N GLU A 14 -18.68 -12.39 -2.73
CA GLU A 14 -18.75 -12.83 -1.33
C GLU A 14 -17.54 -12.34 -0.54
N TYR A 15 -16.34 -12.44 -1.09
CA TYR A 15 -15.11 -11.93 -0.49
C TYR A 15 -15.18 -10.41 -0.19
N TYR A 16 -15.66 -9.61 -1.15
CA TYR A 16 -15.79 -8.17 -0.92
C TYR A 16 -16.90 -7.84 0.08
N ARG A 17 -17.97 -8.63 0.11
CA ARG A 17 -19.04 -8.48 1.11
C ARG A 17 -18.51 -8.77 2.52
N ASP A 18 -17.69 -9.79 2.70
CA ASP A 18 -17.05 -10.12 3.98
C ASP A 18 -16.04 -9.05 4.43
N LEU A 19 -15.49 -8.28 3.48
CA LEU A 19 -14.68 -7.09 3.74
C LEU A 19 -15.52 -5.83 4.03
N GLY A 20 -16.85 -5.93 4.10
CA GLY A 20 -17.75 -4.81 4.38
C GLY A 20 -18.03 -3.91 3.16
N VAL A 21 -17.69 -4.35 1.95
CA VAL A 21 -18.03 -3.65 0.70
C VAL A 21 -19.36 -4.19 0.20
N HIS A 22 -20.45 -3.46 0.47
CA HIS A 22 -21.81 -3.87 0.11
C HIS A 22 -22.32 -3.26 -1.21
N ASP A 23 -21.68 -2.20 -1.69
CA ASP A 23 -22.09 -1.48 -2.89
C ASP A 23 -21.10 -1.69 -4.04
N PHE A 24 -21.51 -2.45 -5.05
CA PHE A 24 -20.81 -2.58 -6.32
C PHE A 24 -21.46 -1.66 -7.34
N TYR A 25 -20.83 -0.52 -7.61
CA TYR A 25 -21.30 0.36 -8.68
C TYR A 25 -21.03 -0.27 -10.03
N ARG A 26 -22.07 -0.69 -10.72
CA ARG A 26 -22.01 -0.93 -12.16
C ARG A 26 -21.81 0.45 -12.80
N ARG A 27 -20.75 0.66 -13.57
CA ARG A 27 -20.67 1.83 -14.46
C ARG A 27 -21.81 1.69 -15.47
N GLY A 28 -22.94 2.36 -15.19
CA GLY A 28 -23.96 2.64 -16.17
C GLY A 28 -23.41 3.65 -17.18
N GLU A 29 -24.04 3.73 -18.35
CA GLU A 29 -23.79 4.84 -19.26
C GLU A 29 -23.95 6.17 -18.51
N PRO A 30 -23.07 7.18 -18.79
CA PRO A 30 -23.16 8.47 -18.11
C PRO A 30 -24.56 9.05 -18.32
N VAL A 31 -25.28 9.28 -17.21
CA VAL A 31 -26.55 10.00 -17.24
C VAL A 31 -26.22 11.41 -17.74
N PRO A 32 -26.87 11.93 -18.81
CA PRO A 32 -26.66 13.30 -19.25
C PRO A 32 -26.96 14.24 -18.09
N GLN A 33 -26.00 15.07 -17.73
CA GLN A 33 -26.24 16.12 -16.74
C GLN A 33 -27.22 17.13 -17.35
N PRO A 34 -28.20 17.62 -16.57
CA PRO A 34 -29.07 18.71 -17.05
C PRO A 34 -28.18 19.93 -17.31
N VAL A 35 -28.26 20.43 -18.53
CA VAL A 35 -27.60 21.69 -18.95
C VAL A 35 -28.30 22.79 -18.15
N CYS A 36 -27.58 23.44 -17.24
CA CYS A 36 -28.05 24.68 -16.66
C CYS A 36 -27.93 25.76 -17.74
N ASP A 37 -29.05 26.16 -18.32
CA ASP A 37 -29.12 27.34 -19.18
C ASP A 37 -28.72 28.57 -18.36
N ALA A 38 -27.56 29.11 -18.68
CA ALA A 38 -27.09 30.39 -18.17
C ALA A 38 -27.62 31.46 -19.12
N ASP A 39 -28.73 32.04 -18.78
CA ASP A 39 -29.07 33.40 -19.21
C ASP A 39 -30.31 33.90 -18.42
N GLU A 40 -30.12 34.64 -17.34
CA GLU A 40 -30.98 35.75 -16.93
C GLU A 40 -30.18 36.64 -15.94
N GLY A 41 -29.98 37.86 -16.36
CA GLY A 41 -29.22 38.88 -15.65
C GLY A 41 -29.95 39.45 -14.41
N PRO A 42 -29.32 40.33 -13.64
CA PRO A 42 -29.73 40.69 -12.29
C PRO A 42 -30.93 41.65 -12.28
N ALA A 43 -32.04 41.20 -11.67
CA ALA A 43 -33.14 42.10 -11.30
C ALA A 43 -32.85 42.74 -9.93
N THR A 44 -32.65 44.01 -9.96
CA THR A 44 -32.69 44.93 -8.79
C THR A 44 -34.06 44.95 -8.17
N VAL A 45 -34.17 44.68 -6.87
CA VAL A 45 -35.39 45.00 -6.10
C VAL A 45 -35.03 45.80 -4.85
N ASN A 46 -35.57 47.00 -4.79
CA ASN A 46 -35.47 47.96 -3.72
C ASN A 46 -36.16 47.49 -2.43
N ALA A 47 -35.64 48.02 -1.36
CA ALA A 47 -36.15 47.93 0.00
C ALA A 47 -37.56 48.48 0.18
N ALA A 48 -38.36 47.84 1.01
CA ALA A 48 -39.36 48.47 1.83
C ALA A 48 -39.44 47.74 3.18
N VAL A 49 -39.17 48.51 4.21
CA VAL A 49 -39.37 48.19 5.63
C VAL A 49 -40.84 48.31 5.94
N GLU A 50 -41.48 47.29 6.48
CA GLU A 50 -42.65 47.47 7.34
C GLU A 50 -42.63 46.50 8.52
N SER A 51 -42.86 47.08 9.65
CA SER A 51 -42.91 46.54 11.01
C SER A 51 -44.23 45.83 11.31
N GLY A 52 -44.17 44.80 12.11
CA GLY A 52 -45.27 44.45 13.02
C GLY A 52 -45.84 43.04 12.86
N GLY A 53 -45.79 42.26 13.94
CA GLY A 53 -46.64 41.09 14.13
C GLY A 53 -46.02 39.99 14.96
N TYR A 54 -46.22 40.04 16.29
CA TYR A 54 -46.02 38.93 17.21
C TYR A 54 -46.92 37.75 16.83
N PHE A 55 -46.34 36.58 16.57
CA PHE A 55 -47.04 35.32 16.69
C PHE A 55 -46.26 34.38 17.57
N SER A 56 -46.81 34.13 18.78
CA SER A 56 -46.47 32.98 19.61
C SER A 56 -47.07 31.73 18.98
N GLY A 57 -46.32 30.69 18.82
CA GLY A 57 -46.87 29.42 18.35
C GLY A 57 -45.80 28.31 18.26
N ASP A 58 -45.86 27.43 19.23
CA ASP A 58 -45.40 26.03 19.22
C ASP A 58 -43.96 25.69 18.83
N THR A 59 -43.19 25.45 19.88
CA THR A 59 -41.98 24.64 19.86
C THR A 59 -42.35 23.20 19.56
N THR A 60 -42.35 22.79 18.32
CA THR A 60 -42.21 21.37 17.97
C THR A 60 -40.82 20.94 18.27
N SER A 61 -40.68 20.24 19.40
CA SER A 61 -39.43 19.56 19.80
C SER A 61 -39.08 18.50 18.76
N THR A 62 -38.11 18.79 17.93
CA THR A 62 -37.42 17.77 17.13
C THR A 62 -36.82 16.76 18.10
N PRO A 63 -37.17 15.46 18.03
CA PRO A 63 -36.54 14.47 18.89
C PRO A 63 -35.02 14.47 18.66
N PRO A 64 -34.17 14.33 19.73
CA PRO A 64 -32.74 14.25 19.54
C PRO A 64 -32.42 13.05 18.67
N ILE A 65 -31.76 13.32 17.55
CA ILE A 65 -31.15 12.27 16.73
C ILE A 65 -30.17 11.58 17.66
N ALA A 66 -30.48 10.35 18.09
CA ALA A 66 -29.55 9.53 18.84
C ALA A 66 -28.31 9.37 17.96
N GLU A 67 -27.21 10.02 18.35
CA GLU A 67 -25.90 9.74 17.79
C GLU A 67 -25.58 8.29 18.15
N THR A 68 -25.96 7.36 17.28
CA THR A 68 -25.42 6.03 17.33
C THR A 68 -23.93 6.18 17.07
N ASN A 69 -23.12 6.07 18.11
CA ASN A 69 -21.67 5.91 18.01
C ASN A 69 -21.40 4.63 17.20
N PHE A 70 -21.45 4.77 15.88
CA PHE A 70 -21.05 3.72 14.98
C PHE A 70 -19.52 3.62 15.07
N MET A 71 -19.05 2.86 16.02
CA MET A 71 -17.65 2.42 16.05
C MET A 71 -17.50 1.40 14.93
N PRO A 72 -16.76 1.71 13.86
CA PRO A 72 -16.51 0.73 12.82
C PRO A 72 -15.85 -0.50 13.46
N PRO A 73 -16.18 -1.71 13.02
CA PRO A 73 -15.58 -2.92 13.57
C PRO A 73 -14.05 -2.83 13.47
N PRO A 74 -13.32 -3.36 14.46
CA PRO A 74 -11.86 -3.29 14.46
C PRO A 74 -11.32 -3.93 13.18
N VAL A 75 -10.51 -3.17 12.43
CA VAL A 75 -9.90 -3.64 11.18
C VAL A 75 -8.97 -4.79 11.51
N ARG A 76 -9.33 -5.99 11.06
CA ARG A 76 -8.55 -7.20 11.29
C ARG A 76 -7.28 -7.16 10.44
N LEU A 77 -6.13 -7.39 11.07
CA LEU A 77 -4.88 -7.65 10.36
C LEU A 77 -4.94 -9.08 9.79
N ILE A 78 -4.75 -9.20 8.49
CA ILE A 78 -4.74 -10.48 7.79
C ILE A 78 -3.35 -10.64 7.18
N SER A 79 -2.72 -11.81 7.36
CA SER A 79 -1.42 -12.07 6.75
C SER A 79 -1.55 -12.19 5.23
N PHE A 80 -0.49 -11.92 4.50
CA PHE A 80 -0.49 -12.11 3.05
C PHE A 80 -0.66 -13.58 2.64
N ASN A 81 -0.37 -14.53 3.53
CA ASN A 81 -0.65 -15.94 3.29
C ASN A 81 -2.15 -16.25 3.27
N ASP A 82 -2.92 -15.51 4.08
CA ASP A 82 -4.36 -15.73 4.27
C ASP A 82 -5.21 -14.76 3.42
N LEU A 83 -4.60 -13.72 2.86
CA LEU A 83 -5.31 -12.67 2.10
C LEU A 83 -5.89 -13.20 0.79
N ALA A 84 -5.20 -14.12 0.12
CA ALA A 84 -5.69 -14.81 -1.07
C ALA A 84 -4.95 -16.14 -1.23
N PRO A 85 -5.57 -17.16 -1.87
CA PRO A 85 -4.90 -18.43 -2.17
C PRO A 85 -3.65 -18.20 -3.02
N MET A 86 -2.65 -19.06 -2.82
CA MET A 86 -1.44 -19.04 -3.67
C MET A 86 -1.81 -19.42 -5.11
N PRO A 87 -1.23 -18.74 -6.14
CA PRO A 87 -1.39 -19.18 -7.51
C PRO A 87 -0.92 -20.62 -7.70
N SER A 88 -1.73 -21.43 -8.38
CA SER A 88 -1.43 -22.83 -8.64
C SER A 88 -0.22 -23.05 -9.55
N ALA A 89 0.08 -22.07 -10.42
CA ALA A 89 1.20 -22.11 -11.33
C ALA A 89 2.07 -20.85 -11.19
N ALA A 90 3.39 -21.03 -11.35
CA ALA A 90 4.32 -19.91 -11.45
C ALA A 90 4.24 -19.27 -12.83
N ILE A 91 4.28 -17.95 -12.90
CA ILE A 91 4.47 -17.22 -14.16
C ILE A 91 5.90 -17.48 -14.67
N PRO A 92 6.09 -17.90 -15.92
CA PRO A 92 7.40 -18.07 -16.52
C PRO A 92 8.25 -16.79 -16.40
N ALA A 93 9.55 -16.92 -16.18
CA ALA A 93 10.43 -15.76 -15.97
C ALA A 93 10.34 -14.72 -17.10
N ALA A 94 10.21 -15.18 -18.35
CA ALA A 94 10.08 -14.31 -19.52
C ALA A 94 8.77 -13.49 -19.57
N GLU A 95 7.74 -13.92 -18.83
CA GLU A 95 6.41 -13.26 -18.82
C GLU A 95 6.21 -12.36 -17.59
N ARG A 96 7.10 -12.41 -16.61
CA ARG A 96 6.93 -11.70 -15.32
C ARG A 96 6.93 -10.19 -15.49
N GLU A 97 7.75 -9.66 -16.36
CA GLU A 97 7.80 -8.22 -16.66
C GLU A 97 6.47 -7.73 -17.23
N ALA A 98 5.92 -8.43 -18.22
CA ALA A 98 4.61 -8.13 -18.78
C ALA A 98 3.49 -8.27 -17.74
N ALA A 99 3.57 -9.27 -16.85
CA ALA A 99 2.61 -9.44 -15.78
C ALA A 99 2.67 -8.30 -14.74
N LEU A 100 3.86 -7.78 -14.40
CA LEU A 100 4.01 -6.61 -13.54
C LEU A 100 3.46 -5.35 -14.20
N LEU A 101 3.73 -5.17 -15.50
CA LEU A 101 3.17 -4.05 -16.28
C LEU A 101 1.63 -4.09 -16.30
N ALA A 102 1.03 -5.25 -16.50
CA ALA A 102 -0.42 -5.40 -16.44
C ALA A 102 -1.01 -5.02 -15.08
N ILE A 103 -0.33 -5.34 -13.97
CA ILE A 103 -0.75 -4.89 -12.62
C ILE A 103 -0.61 -3.37 -12.51
N GLN A 104 0.44 -2.78 -13.05
CA GLN A 104 0.67 -1.34 -13.02
C GLN A 104 -0.39 -0.59 -13.84
N GLU A 105 -0.75 -1.09 -15.02
CA GLU A 105 -1.82 -0.56 -15.84
C GLU A 105 -3.18 -0.64 -15.16
N GLU A 106 -3.49 -1.75 -14.49
CA GLU A 106 -4.72 -1.91 -13.70
C GLU A 106 -4.79 -0.93 -12.52
N ILE A 107 -3.66 -0.64 -11.88
CA ILE A 107 -3.62 0.41 -10.85
C ILE A 107 -4.04 1.74 -11.46
N GLY A 108 -3.51 2.08 -12.62
CA GLY A 108 -3.80 3.33 -13.33
C GLY A 108 -3.72 4.55 -12.40
N ASP A 109 -4.64 5.49 -12.53
CA ASP A 109 -4.82 6.57 -11.56
C ASP A 109 -5.77 6.12 -10.42
N CYS A 110 -5.26 5.25 -9.56
CA CYS A 110 -6.01 4.57 -8.50
C CYS A 110 -6.72 5.53 -7.55
N THR A 111 -8.01 5.34 -7.35
CA THR A 111 -8.86 6.11 -6.43
C THR A 111 -9.48 5.25 -5.32
N ARG A 112 -8.94 4.03 -5.07
CA ARG A 112 -9.55 3.01 -4.20
C ARG A 112 -9.45 3.31 -2.70
N CYS A 113 -8.61 4.26 -2.27
CA CYS A 113 -8.46 4.63 -0.86
C CYS A 113 -8.22 6.14 -0.69
N PRO A 114 -8.38 6.70 0.53
CA PRO A 114 -8.22 8.13 0.79
C PRO A 114 -6.88 8.74 0.37
N LEU A 115 -5.80 7.95 0.30
CA LEU A 115 -4.49 8.44 -0.13
C LEU A 115 -4.50 8.99 -1.57
N ALA A 116 -5.46 8.58 -2.39
CA ALA A 116 -5.64 9.11 -3.74
C ALA A 116 -5.91 10.63 -3.75
N TYR A 117 -6.63 11.10 -2.74
CA TYR A 117 -7.09 12.48 -2.60
C TYR A 117 -6.27 13.29 -1.59
N ALA A 118 -5.24 12.69 -1.00
CA ALA A 118 -4.44 13.27 0.05
C ALA A 118 -3.20 14.05 -0.46
N GLY A 119 -3.21 14.45 -1.73
CA GLY A 119 -2.14 15.25 -2.35
C GLY A 119 -0.97 14.42 -2.89
N ARG A 120 -1.15 13.14 -3.19
CA ARG A 120 -0.13 12.36 -3.92
C ARG A 120 0.14 12.98 -5.28
N ARG A 121 1.38 12.93 -5.74
CA ARG A 121 1.80 13.36 -7.08
C ARG A 121 1.86 12.19 -8.04
N LYS A 122 2.46 11.08 -7.60
CA LYS A 122 2.62 9.86 -8.38
C LYS A 122 2.32 8.62 -7.55
N ILE A 123 1.87 7.57 -8.24
CA ILE A 123 1.83 6.23 -7.69
C ILE A 123 3.22 5.62 -7.77
N VAL A 124 3.72 5.11 -6.66
CA VAL A 124 5.01 4.41 -6.57
C VAL A 124 4.76 2.92 -6.61
N PHE A 125 4.77 2.36 -7.81
CA PHE A 125 4.41 0.95 -8.02
C PHE A 125 5.39 -0.02 -7.36
N GLY A 126 6.65 0.11 -7.71
CA GLY A 126 7.78 -0.74 -7.35
C GLY A 126 8.83 -0.61 -8.43
N ASP A 127 10.03 -1.18 -8.20
CA ASP A 127 11.17 -1.07 -9.11
C ASP A 127 12.13 -2.24 -8.93
N GLY A 128 12.75 -2.70 -10.00
CA GLY A 128 13.77 -3.74 -10.00
C GLY A 128 13.45 -4.93 -10.91
N ALA A 129 14.21 -6.01 -10.77
CA ALA A 129 14.09 -7.19 -11.64
C ALA A 129 12.79 -7.96 -11.37
N ALA A 130 12.03 -8.25 -12.42
CA ALA A 130 10.81 -9.07 -12.32
C ALA A 130 11.10 -10.53 -11.89
N SER A 131 12.34 -11.00 -12.01
CA SER A 131 12.80 -12.32 -11.60
C SER A 131 13.77 -12.25 -10.40
N ALA A 132 13.72 -11.18 -9.60
CA ALA A 132 14.59 -10.99 -8.46
C ALA A 132 14.45 -12.14 -7.44
N ARG A 133 15.59 -12.66 -6.97
CA ARG A 133 15.63 -13.64 -5.87
C ARG A 133 15.37 -12.99 -4.51
N LEU A 134 15.60 -11.68 -4.39
CA LEU A 134 15.45 -10.90 -3.17
C LEU A 134 14.52 -9.72 -3.40
N MET A 135 13.52 -9.57 -2.52
CA MET A 135 12.59 -8.45 -2.54
C MET A 135 12.66 -7.66 -1.24
N PHE A 136 12.71 -6.33 -1.32
CA PHE A 136 12.60 -5.44 -0.18
C PHE A 136 11.21 -4.80 -0.15
N VAL A 137 10.58 -4.81 1.02
CA VAL A 137 9.24 -4.24 1.21
C VAL A 137 9.29 -3.20 2.33
N GLY A 138 8.99 -1.94 1.98
CA GLY A 138 8.87 -0.84 2.92
C GLY A 138 7.42 -0.52 3.29
N GLU A 139 7.22 0.56 4.03
CA GLU A 139 5.93 1.04 4.52
C GLU A 139 5.15 1.77 3.42
N GLY A 140 5.70 2.84 2.89
CA GLY A 140 5.06 3.71 1.91
C GLY A 140 6.04 4.74 1.33
N PRO A 141 5.63 5.45 0.25
CA PRO A 141 6.46 6.47 -0.37
C PRO A 141 6.67 7.69 0.52
N GLY A 142 7.86 8.25 0.48
CA GLY A 142 8.19 9.58 1.00
C GLY A 142 7.99 10.68 -0.07
N ALA A 143 8.48 11.89 0.24
CA ALA A 143 8.31 13.05 -0.65
C ALA A 143 9.09 12.91 -1.96
N ASP A 144 10.32 12.38 -1.90
CA ASP A 144 11.17 12.21 -3.07
C ASP A 144 10.61 11.09 -3.98
N GLU A 145 10.09 10.02 -3.38
CA GLU A 145 9.46 8.90 -4.07
C GLU A 145 8.16 9.34 -4.77
N ASP A 146 7.33 10.13 -4.08
CA ASP A 146 6.09 10.68 -4.61
C ASP A 146 6.34 11.62 -5.80
N ALA A 147 7.43 12.40 -5.76
CA ALA A 147 7.82 13.28 -6.85
C ALA A 147 8.35 12.51 -8.07
N GLN A 148 9.12 11.43 -7.86
CA GLN A 148 9.78 10.68 -8.93
C GLN A 148 8.96 9.51 -9.44
N GLY A 149 8.10 8.90 -8.60
CA GLY A 149 7.33 7.69 -8.92
C GLY A 149 8.11 6.39 -8.72
N LEU A 150 9.29 6.47 -8.09
CA LEU A 150 10.17 5.33 -7.84
C LEU A 150 10.32 5.09 -6.31
N PRO A 151 10.37 3.83 -5.84
CA PRO A 151 10.54 3.53 -4.43
C PRO A 151 11.98 3.77 -3.97
N PHE A 152 12.15 4.25 -2.75
CA PHE A 152 13.46 4.41 -2.11
C PHE A 152 14.50 5.18 -2.94
N VAL A 153 14.20 6.43 -3.29
CA VAL A 153 15.09 7.35 -4.03
C VAL A 153 15.65 8.49 -3.17
N GLY A 154 15.00 8.83 -2.04
CA GLY A 154 15.47 9.81 -1.07
C GLY A 154 16.64 9.30 -0.22
N LYS A 155 16.97 10.03 0.88
CA LYS A 155 18.08 9.67 1.80
C LYS A 155 18.00 8.24 2.33
N ALA A 156 16.78 7.78 2.68
CA ALA A 156 16.54 6.40 3.12
C ALA A 156 16.81 5.39 2.00
N GLY A 157 16.48 5.74 0.75
CA GLY A 157 16.76 4.94 -0.42
C GLY A 157 18.26 4.84 -0.72
N GLN A 158 19.01 5.92 -0.57
CA GLN A 158 20.48 5.90 -0.70
C GLN A 158 21.12 4.93 0.32
N LEU A 159 20.62 4.95 1.57
CA LEU A 159 21.08 3.98 2.58
C LEU A 159 20.72 2.55 2.18
N LEU A 160 19.50 2.31 1.68
CA LEU A 160 19.10 0.98 1.19
C LEU A 160 20.00 0.51 0.04
N ASN A 161 20.33 1.40 -0.91
CA ASN A 161 21.26 1.05 -2.00
C ASN A 161 22.65 0.66 -1.46
N ASN A 162 23.14 1.35 -0.42
CA ASN A 162 24.40 0.98 0.24
C ASN A 162 24.28 -0.37 0.94
N MET A 163 23.14 -0.68 1.56
CA MET A 163 22.88 -1.97 2.19
C MET A 163 22.87 -3.10 1.15
N ILE A 164 22.19 -2.90 0.02
CA ILE A 164 22.15 -3.85 -1.11
C ILE A 164 23.57 -4.06 -1.67
N GLY A 165 24.31 -2.96 -1.91
CA GLY A 165 25.69 -3.03 -2.36
C GLY A 165 26.62 -3.77 -1.41
N ALA A 166 26.43 -3.62 -0.09
CA ALA A 166 27.18 -4.38 0.93
C ALA A 166 26.84 -5.88 0.92
N MET A 167 25.67 -6.27 0.44
CA MET A 167 25.30 -7.67 0.22
C MET A 167 25.90 -8.27 -1.06
N GLY A 168 26.59 -7.47 -1.89
CA GLY A 168 27.15 -7.89 -3.17
C GLY A 168 26.17 -7.84 -4.34
N LEU A 169 25.07 -7.12 -4.19
CA LEU A 169 24.03 -6.97 -5.22
C LEU A 169 23.95 -5.54 -5.74
N ALA A 170 23.56 -5.40 -6.99
CA ALA A 170 23.12 -4.11 -7.54
C ALA A 170 21.61 -3.88 -7.28
N ARG A 171 21.19 -2.61 -7.22
CA ARG A 171 19.77 -2.26 -7.07
C ARG A 171 18.88 -2.90 -8.14
N ALA A 172 19.37 -3.01 -9.36
CA ALA A 172 18.66 -3.61 -10.48
C ALA A 172 18.47 -5.14 -10.38
N GLU A 173 19.19 -5.82 -9.47
CA GLU A 173 19.10 -7.27 -9.26
C GLU A 173 18.08 -7.66 -8.18
N VAL A 174 17.56 -6.69 -7.44
CA VAL A 174 16.52 -6.87 -6.42
C VAL A 174 15.21 -6.26 -6.88
N TYR A 175 14.09 -6.59 -6.22
CA TYR A 175 12.82 -5.90 -6.41
C TYR A 175 12.48 -5.11 -5.13
N ILE A 176 12.05 -3.86 -5.30
CA ILE A 176 11.75 -2.97 -4.18
C ILE A 176 10.32 -2.45 -4.31
N ALA A 177 9.54 -2.60 -3.25
CA ALA A 177 8.17 -2.11 -3.21
C ALA A 177 7.78 -1.62 -1.79
N ASN A 178 6.56 -1.12 -1.66
CA ASN A 178 5.99 -0.71 -0.38
C ASN A 178 4.61 -1.32 -0.17
N ILE A 179 4.13 -1.38 1.07
CA ILE A 179 2.78 -1.80 1.45
C ILE A 179 1.75 -0.89 0.74
N VAL A 180 1.90 0.44 0.86
CA VAL A 180 1.06 1.39 0.12
C VAL A 180 1.82 2.02 -1.04
N LYS A 181 1.10 2.30 -2.15
CA LYS A 181 1.69 2.84 -3.38
C LYS A 181 1.58 4.36 -3.47
N CYS A 182 0.82 4.99 -2.58
CA CYS A 182 0.63 6.42 -2.50
C CYS A 182 1.23 6.96 -1.20
N ARG A 183 1.76 8.19 -1.24
CA ARG A 183 2.34 8.85 -0.08
C ARG A 183 1.27 9.27 0.92
N PRO A 184 1.35 8.84 2.20
CA PRO A 184 0.49 9.38 3.24
C PRO A 184 0.87 10.83 3.59
N PRO A 185 -0.09 11.71 3.94
CA PRO A 185 0.18 13.09 4.34
C PRO A 185 1.20 13.16 5.47
N GLY A 186 2.18 14.06 5.35
CA GLY A 186 3.25 14.21 6.35
C GLY A 186 4.13 12.98 6.56
N ASN A 187 4.09 11.99 5.66
CA ASN A 187 4.74 10.67 5.80
C ASN A 187 4.30 9.93 7.08
N ARG A 188 3.03 10.07 7.48
CA ARG A 188 2.49 9.27 8.59
C ARG A 188 2.44 7.79 8.24
N VAL A 189 2.33 6.95 9.25
CA VAL A 189 2.04 5.53 9.04
C VAL A 189 0.70 5.40 8.30
N PRO A 190 0.59 4.53 7.28
CA PRO A 190 -0.67 4.25 6.60
C PRO A 190 -1.73 3.74 7.58
N GLU A 191 -2.97 4.17 7.40
CA GLU A 191 -4.09 3.63 8.14
C GLU A 191 -4.39 2.20 7.72
N PRO A 192 -4.97 1.37 8.61
CA PRO A 192 -5.28 -0.01 8.28
C PRO A 192 -6.15 -0.17 7.03
N ALA A 193 -7.14 0.70 6.84
CA ALA A 193 -7.98 0.69 5.64
C ALA A 193 -7.17 0.98 4.36
N GLU A 194 -6.23 1.94 4.41
CA GLU A 194 -5.34 2.29 3.30
C GLU A 194 -4.42 1.13 2.94
N ALA A 195 -3.79 0.54 3.95
CA ALA A 195 -2.89 -0.59 3.77
C ALA A 195 -3.63 -1.82 3.23
N ASN A 196 -4.76 -2.20 3.81
CA ASN A 196 -5.54 -3.36 3.37
C ASN A 196 -6.02 -3.19 1.92
N THR A 197 -6.53 -2.00 1.57
CA THR A 197 -6.96 -1.71 0.19
C THR A 197 -5.79 -1.82 -0.80
N CYS A 198 -4.60 -1.35 -0.43
CA CYS A 198 -3.43 -1.33 -1.31
C CYS A 198 -2.68 -2.67 -1.35
N SER A 199 -2.78 -3.49 -0.31
CA SER A 199 -2.05 -4.76 -0.14
C SER A 199 -2.28 -5.75 -1.29
N GLN A 200 -3.45 -5.73 -1.92
CA GLN A 200 -3.74 -6.58 -3.09
C GLN A 200 -2.73 -6.44 -4.22
N PHE A 201 -2.22 -5.23 -4.44
CA PHE A 201 -1.23 -4.99 -5.49
C PHE A 201 0.14 -5.54 -5.12
N LEU A 202 0.58 -5.33 -3.87
CA LEU A 202 1.84 -5.89 -3.40
C LEU A 202 1.80 -7.41 -3.36
N LEU A 203 0.68 -7.99 -2.94
CA LEU A 203 0.48 -9.45 -2.95
C LEU A 203 0.70 -10.01 -4.35
N ARG A 204 0.06 -9.42 -5.36
CA ARG A 204 0.23 -9.83 -6.77
C ARG A 204 1.66 -9.61 -7.27
N GLN A 205 2.33 -8.54 -6.86
CA GLN A 205 3.74 -8.32 -7.18
C GLN A 205 4.62 -9.44 -6.60
N ILE A 206 4.38 -9.85 -5.35
CA ILE A 206 5.12 -10.98 -4.74
C ILE A 206 4.85 -12.28 -5.49
N ASP A 207 3.59 -12.53 -5.89
CA ASP A 207 3.21 -13.74 -6.63
C ASP A 207 3.81 -13.80 -8.03
N VAL A 208 4.01 -12.64 -8.69
CA VAL A 208 4.66 -12.55 -10.01
C VAL A 208 6.18 -12.70 -9.87
N VAL A 209 6.81 -11.92 -8.99
CA VAL A 209 8.27 -11.94 -8.79
C VAL A 209 8.72 -13.27 -8.21
N ARG A 210 7.95 -13.88 -7.27
CA ARG A 210 8.27 -15.12 -6.55
C ARG A 210 9.70 -15.13 -6.02
N PRO A 211 10.05 -14.17 -5.16
CA PRO A 211 11.40 -14.12 -4.60
C PRO A 211 11.66 -15.31 -3.68
N GLU A 212 12.90 -15.73 -3.55
CA GLU A 212 13.32 -16.73 -2.56
C GLU A 212 13.27 -16.14 -1.15
N ALA A 213 13.63 -14.86 -1.02
CA ALA A 213 13.59 -14.14 0.25
C ALA A 213 12.92 -12.75 0.11
N ILE A 214 12.20 -12.36 1.16
CA ILE A 214 11.63 -11.01 1.33
C ILE A 214 12.28 -10.39 2.57
N VAL A 215 12.67 -9.13 2.49
CA VAL A 215 13.12 -8.32 3.64
C VAL A 215 12.08 -7.26 3.93
N ALA A 216 11.38 -7.40 5.05
CA ALA A 216 10.47 -6.38 5.56
C ALA A 216 11.26 -5.27 6.25
N LEU A 217 11.16 -4.05 5.75
CA LEU A 217 11.83 -2.86 6.25
C LEU A 217 10.95 -2.14 7.27
N GLY A 218 11.17 -2.40 8.55
CA GLY A 218 10.45 -1.76 9.66
C GLY A 218 9.19 -2.50 10.12
N ALA A 219 8.60 -1.99 11.21
CA ALA A 219 7.47 -2.64 11.89
C ALA A 219 6.22 -2.69 11.03
N THR A 220 5.90 -1.62 10.30
CA THR A 220 4.69 -1.54 9.48
C THR A 220 4.69 -2.59 8.38
N ALA A 221 5.79 -2.71 7.61
CA ALA A 221 5.91 -3.73 6.58
C ALA A 221 5.78 -5.15 7.17
N ALA A 222 6.46 -5.43 8.28
CA ALA A 222 6.38 -6.71 8.96
C ALA A 222 4.95 -7.01 9.46
N THR A 223 4.27 -6.02 10.05
CA THR A 223 2.90 -6.15 10.56
C THR A 223 1.92 -6.60 9.47
N TYR A 224 1.94 -5.94 8.32
CA TYR A 224 1.00 -6.26 7.24
C TYR A 224 1.37 -7.54 6.50
N LEU A 225 2.65 -7.79 6.23
CA LEU A 225 3.08 -9.04 5.56
C LEU A 225 2.76 -10.28 6.39
N LEU A 226 2.94 -10.19 7.72
CA LEU A 226 2.73 -11.31 8.65
C LEU A 226 1.32 -11.36 9.25
N GLY A 227 0.55 -10.28 9.18
CA GLY A 227 -0.75 -10.19 9.85
C GLY A 227 -0.67 -10.16 11.38
N VAL A 228 0.46 -9.74 11.96
CA VAL A 228 0.71 -9.77 13.41
C VAL A 228 1.10 -8.41 13.94
N LYS A 229 0.59 -8.04 15.12
CA LYS A 229 0.97 -6.81 15.83
C LYS A 229 1.97 -7.17 16.93
N GLN A 230 3.25 -7.22 16.57
CA GLN A 230 4.34 -7.53 17.49
C GLN A 230 5.44 -6.47 17.41
N SER A 231 6.31 -6.41 18.44
CA SER A 231 7.45 -5.51 18.41
C SER A 231 8.45 -5.91 17.33
N LEU A 232 9.11 -4.92 16.71
CA LEU A 232 10.13 -5.20 15.70
C LEU A 232 11.24 -6.10 16.27
N GLY A 233 11.65 -5.88 17.51
CA GLY A 233 12.68 -6.67 18.18
C GLY A 233 12.32 -8.15 18.31
N SER A 234 11.04 -8.48 18.50
CA SER A 234 10.59 -9.89 18.59
C SER A 234 10.50 -10.58 17.23
N LEU A 235 10.42 -9.81 16.14
CA LEU A 235 10.31 -10.34 14.78
C LEU A 235 11.65 -10.47 14.07
N ARG A 236 12.68 -9.71 14.50
CA ARG A 236 14.02 -9.72 13.89
C ARG A 236 14.84 -10.96 14.28
N GLY A 237 15.90 -11.21 13.53
CA GLY A 237 16.89 -12.26 13.82
C GLY A 237 16.38 -13.69 13.59
N ARG A 238 15.21 -13.87 13.00
CA ARG A 238 14.62 -15.17 12.67
C ARG A 238 13.85 -15.12 11.36
N TRP A 239 13.62 -16.30 10.79
CA TRP A 239 12.84 -16.46 9.59
C TRP A 239 11.34 -16.55 9.89
N HIS A 240 10.57 -15.93 9.01
CA HIS A 240 9.13 -16.08 8.87
C HIS A 240 8.82 -16.57 7.46
N SER A 241 7.55 -16.76 7.13
CA SER A 241 7.10 -17.15 5.80
C SER A 241 6.07 -16.14 5.27
N CYS A 242 6.18 -15.79 4.00
CA CYS A 242 5.21 -14.94 3.30
C CYS A 242 5.11 -15.38 1.84
N ARG A 243 3.95 -15.85 1.41
CA ARG A 243 3.67 -16.27 0.03
C ARG A 243 4.70 -17.26 -0.53
N GLY A 244 5.11 -18.23 0.29
CA GLY A 244 6.10 -19.23 -0.08
C GLY A 244 7.56 -18.77 -0.04
N ALA A 245 7.83 -17.48 0.12
CA ALA A 245 9.17 -16.94 0.33
C ALA A 245 9.54 -16.97 1.80
N LYS A 246 10.84 -17.07 2.11
CA LYS A 246 11.38 -16.80 3.44
C LYS A 246 11.33 -15.30 3.70
N LEU A 247 10.83 -14.87 4.86
CA LEU A 247 10.72 -13.46 5.22
C LEU A 247 11.62 -13.16 6.40
N ALA A 248 12.55 -12.22 6.21
CA ALA A 248 13.35 -11.61 7.26
C ALA A 248 12.81 -10.21 7.59
N VAL A 249 12.93 -9.81 8.85
CA VAL A 249 12.51 -8.49 9.32
C VAL A 249 13.73 -7.72 9.78
N THR A 250 13.87 -6.45 9.37
CA THR A 250 14.94 -5.58 9.83
C THR A 250 14.45 -4.14 10.04
N TYR A 251 15.32 -3.26 10.49
CA TYR A 251 15.02 -1.85 10.67
C TYR A 251 14.79 -1.14 9.35
N HIS A 252 13.85 -0.17 9.34
CA HIS A 252 13.65 0.70 8.20
C HIS A 252 14.87 1.63 8.00
N PRO A 253 15.35 1.85 6.76
CA PRO A 253 16.51 2.72 6.51
C PRO A 253 16.37 4.14 7.08
N ALA A 254 15.17 4.72 7.05
CA ALA A 254 14.92 6.03 7.65
C ALA A 254 15.11 6.04 9.18
N PHE A 255 14.85 4.92 9.87
CA PHE A 255 15.15 4.77 11.29
C PHE A 255 16.67 4.68 11.51
N LEU A 256 17.40 3.93 10.69
CA LEU A 256 18.85 3.81 10.78
C LEU A 256 19.60 5.12 10.49
N LEU A 257 18.99 6.08 9.80
CA LEU A 257 19.51 7.44 9.65
C LEU A 257 19.35 8.25 10.95
N ARG A 258 18.27 8.01 11.71
CA ARG A 258 18.02 8.69 13.00
C ARG A 258 18.80 8.06 14.16
N ASP A 259 18.94 6.72 14.16
CA ASP A 259 19.73 5.98 15.15
C ASP A 259 20.76 5.07 14.46
N PRO A 260 21.94 5.60 14.11
CA PRO A 260 23.01 4.85 13.42
C PRO A 260 23.55 3.65 14.22
N ARG A 261 23.37 3.63 15.54
CA ARG A 261 23.83 2.52 16.41
C ARG A 261 23.17 1.19 16.04
N GLN A 262 21.96 1.24 15.47
CA GLN A 262 21.21 0.06 15.05
C GLN A 262 21.67 -0.53 13.71
N LYS A 263 22.61 0.12 13.01
CA LYS A 263 23.12 -0.39 11.72
C LYS A 263 23.79 -1.74 11.86
N ALA A 264 24.52 -1.98 12.95
CA ALA A 264 25.15 -3.27 13.21
C ALA A 264 24.13 -4.40 13.36
N GLU A 265 23.00 -4.11 14.02
CA GLU A 265 21.92 -5.09 14.18
C GLU A 265 21.20 -5.34 12.84
N ALA A 266 20.90 -4.30 12.07
CA ALA A 266 20.36 -4.45 10.72
C ALA A 266 21.29 -5.28 9.82
N TRP A 267 22.60 -5.10 9.96
CA TRP A 267 23.57 -5.88 9.20
C TRP A 267 23.53 -7.37 9.54
N LYS A 268 23.34 -7.74 10.81
CA LYS A 268 23.17 -9.14 11.22
C LYS A 268 21.95 -9.78 10.54
N ASP A 269 20.84 -9.05 10.44
CA ASP A 269 19.65 -9.52 9.74
C ASP A 269 19.94 -9.75 8.25
N LEU A 270 20.63 -8.81 7.58
CA LEU A 270 21.01 -8.97 6.17
C LEU A 270 22.00 -10.11 5.95
N GLN A 271 22.95 -10.31 6.86
CA GLN A 271 23.86 -11.47 6.79
C GLN A 271 23.11 -12.80 6.88
N MET A 272 22.02 -12.87 7.64
CA MET A 272 21.14 -14.05 7.65
C MET A 272 20.53 -14.29 6.26
N VAL A 273 20.05 -13.23 5.59
CA VAL A 273 19.53 -13.30 4.22
C VAL A 273 20.63 -13.69 3.22
N MET A 274 21.82 -13.11 3.35
CA MET A 274 22.95 -13.43 2.48
C MET A 274 23.32 -14.92 2.56
N ARG A 275 23.41 -15.49 3.77
CA ARG A 275 23.68 -16.93 3.93
C ARG A 275 22.62 -17.80 3.26
N GLU A 276 21.36 -17.43 3.37
CA GLU A 276 20.25 -18.16 2.75
C GLU A 276 20.34 -18.16 1.22
N LEU A 277 20.69 -17.01 0.63
CA LEU A 277 20.76 -16.84 -0.82
C LEU A 277 22.14 -17.22 -1.41
N GLY A 278 23.10 -17.62 -0.56
CA GLY A 278 24.47 -17.92 -1.00
C GLY A 278 25.23 -16.69 -1.52
N LEU A 279 24.90 -15.49 -1.00
CA LEU A 279 25.56 -14.25 -1.40
C LEU A 279 26.87 -14.05 -0.63
N THR A 280 27.89 -13.57 -1.33
CA THR A 280 29.18 -13.19 -0.74
C THR A 280 29.34 -11.67 -0.75
N PRO A 281 29.79 -11.06 0.37
CA PRO A 281 30.09 -9.63 0.37
C PRO A 281 31.15 -9.31 -0.69
N PRO A 282 31.11 -8.13 -1.33
CA PRO A 282 32.19 -7.69 -2.20
C PRO A 282 33.51 -7.66 -1.41
N ALA A 283 34.62 -8.05 -2.05
CA ALA A 283 35.93 -7.96 -1.45
C ALA A 283 36.17 -6.55 -0.90
N ALA A 284 36.63 -6.45 0.34
CA ALA A 284 36.93 -5.17 0.96
C ALA A 284 37.87 -4.38 0.04
N LYS A 285 37.46 -3.18 -0.40
CA LYS A 285 38.37 -2.28 -1.13
C LYS A 285 39.52 -1.97 -0.19
N THR A 286 40.72 -2.52 -0.48
CA THR A 286 41.96 -2.13 0.17
C THR A 286 42.08 -0.61 0.02
N LYS A 287 42.07 0.11 1.14
CA LYS A 287 42.35 1.54 1.14
C LYS A 287 43.80 1.68 0.68
N THR A 288 43.98 2.10 -0.56
CA THR A 288 45.27 2.61 -1.05
C THR A 288 45.47 4.00 -0.51
#